data_62a4ffce0518c5021b78f4dafb3d7cd7
#
_entry.id   62a4ffce0518c5021b78f4dafb3d7cd7
#
_cell.length_a   1.000
_cell.length_b   1.000
_cell.length_c   1.000
_cell.angle_alpha   90.00
_cell.angle_beta   90.00
_cell.angle_gamma   90.00
#
_symmetry.space_group_name_H-M   'P 1'
#
loop_
_entity.id
_entity.type
_entity.pdbx_description
1 polymer ?
#
loop_
_entity_poly.entity_id
_entity_poly.type
_entity_poly.pdbx_seq_one_letter_code
_entity_poly.pdbx_strand_id
1 'polypeptide(L)'
;MGSVDSEEKPEGKSERTVGFSTPSEPMPAKLPGLYRELMAKYPDLAAAHDQMGQAAEACGPLDAKSLALVKIGMAVGAGLESAVRSHVRRAGEMGIAQEEITQAIFQGMTTLGFPRTMAAWSWAKVQWDRDRVDRESSEPDAGGFPKGDGDARGSGEPSR
;
A
#
# COMPACT_ATOMS: atom_id res chain seq x y z
N MET A 1 -39.96 34.09 -54.84
CA MET A 1 -40.99 33.14 -54.41
C MET A 1 -40.33 31.84 -54.13
N GLY A 2 -40.46 31.34 -52.87
CA GLY A 2 -40.12 29.99 -52.46
C GLY A 2 -39.05 29.92 -51.41
N SER A 3 -39.41 30.36 -50.20
CA SER A 3 -38.70 30.04 -48.96
C SER A 3 -38.86 28.56 -48.68
N VAL A 4 -37.79 27.85 -48.33
CA VAL A 4 -37.84 26.59 -47.60
C VAL A 4 -36.91 26.69 -46.41
N ASP A 5 -37.53 26.97 -45.28
CA ASP A 5 -36.94 26.77 -43.97
C ASP A 5 -36.71 25.31 -43.76
N SER A 6 -35.46 24.90 -43.57
CA SER A 6 -35.08 23.59 -43.08
C SER A 6 -34.65 23.74 -41.64
N GLU A 7 -35.57 23.51 -40.72
CA GLU A 7 -35.28 23.35 -39.29
C GLU A 7 -34.36 22.14 -39.08
N GLU A 8 -33.14 22.39 -38.73
CA GLU A 8 -32.15 21.41 -38.28
C GLU A 8 -32.44 21.09 -36.81
N LYS A 9 -32.94 19.88 -36.60
CA LYS A 9 -33.24 19.27 -35.29
C LYS A 9 -31.91 18.99 -34.56
N PRO A 10 -31.71 19.42 -33.30
CA PRO A 10 -30.48 19.13 -32.58
C PRO A 10 -30.41 17.65 -32.26
N GLU A 11 -29.39 16.99 -32.78
CA GLU A 11 -29.05 15.61 -32.44
C GLU A 11 -28.74 15.45 -30.96
N GLY A 12 -29.34 14.41 -30.37
CA GLY A 12 -29.28 14.12 -28.97
C GLY A 12 -27.85 13.85 -28.52
N LYS A 13 -27.44 14.58 -27.47
CA LYS A 13 -26.24 14.26 -26.70
C LYS A 13 -26.42 12.87 -26.09
N SER A 14 -25.69 11.91 -26.62
CA SER A 14 -25.50 10.61 -25.98
C SER A 14 -24.87 10.82 -24.61
N GLU A 15 -25.66 10.66 -23.57
CA GLU A 15 -25.14 10.54 -22.20
C GLU A 15 -24.26 9.29 -22.12
N ARG A 16 -22.94 9.52 -22.16
CA ARG A 16 -21.98 8.48 -21.80
C ARG A 16 -22.09 8.25 -20.31
N THR A 17 -22.88 7.25 -19.94
CA THR A 17 -22.86 6.67 -18.60
C THR A 17 -21.49 6.07 -18.40
N VAL A 18 -20.64 6.74 -17.64
CA VAL A 18 -19.36 6.18 -17.18
C VAL A 18 -19.71 5.16 -16.12
N GLY A 19 -19.73 3.89 -16.52
CA GLY A 19 -19.94 2.79 -15.58
C GLY A 19 -18.75 2.70 -14.63
N PHE A 20 -18.95 3.09 -13.38
CA PHE A 20 -18.00 2.84 -12.30
C PHE A 20 -18.04 1.34 -11.99
N SER A 21 -16.97 0.64 -12.36
CA SER A 21 -16.76 -0.74 -11.91
C SER A 21 -16.44 -0.70 -10.41
N THR A 22 -17.32 -1.29 -9.60
CA THR A 22 -17.04 -1.53 -8.18
C THR A 22 -15.79 -2.42 -8.04
N PRO A 23 -14.85 -2.12 -7.15
CA PRO A 23 -13.70 -2.98 -6.90
C PRO A 23 -14.19 -4.35 -6.43
N SER A 24 -13.88 -5.41 -7.17
CA SER A 24 -14.28 -6.78 -6.85
C SER A 24 -13.30 -7.52 -5.93
N GLU A 25 -12.26 -6.84 -5.44
CA GLU A 25 -11.27 -7.45 -4.56
C GLU A 25 -11.47 -7.04 -3.09
N PRO A 26 -11.29 -7.98 -2.13
CA PRO A 26 -11.38 -7.66 -0.72
C PRO A 26 -10.28 -6.67 -0.33
N MET A 27 -10.69 -5.61 0.37
CA MET A 27 -9.79 -4.54 0.80
C MET A 27 -8.63 -5.08 1.65
N PRO A 28 -7.37 -4.65 1.40
CA PRO A 28 -6.25 -5.02 2.22
C PRO A 28 -6.49 -4.64 3.69
N ALA A 29 -6.31 -5.58 4.61
CA ALA A 29 -6.59 -5.42 6.05
C ALA A 29 -5.77 -4.31 6.74
N LYS A 30 -4.74 -3.76 6.09
CA LYS A 30 -3.76 -2.81 6.64
C LYS A 30 -3.94 -1.35 6.19
N LEU A 31 -5.10 -0.98 5.65
CA LEU A 31 -5.37 0.43 5.29
C LEU A 31 -5.54 1.30 6.54
N PRO A 32 -5.06 2.57 6.53
CA PRO A 32 -5.33 3.53 7.61
C PRO A 32 -6.82 3.65 7.90
N GLY A 33 -7.19 3.78 9.19
CA GLY A 33 -8.61 3.80 9.61
C GLY A 33 -9.44 4.85 8.87
N LEU A 34 -8.88 6.07 8.70
CA LEU A 34 -9.53 7.15 7.96
C LEU A 34 -9.78 6.81 6.49
N TYR A 35 -8.85 6.11 5.83
CA TYR A 35 -9.05 5.70 4.43
C TYR A 35 -10.14 4.63 4.30
N ARG A 36 -10.22 3.69 5.24
CA ARG A 36 -11.32 2.71 5.29
C ARG A 36 -12.67 3.38 5.51
N GLU A 37 -12.73 4.40 6.38
CA GLU A 37 -13.94 5.20 6.58
C GLU A 37 -14.35 5.93 5.30
N LEU A 38 -13.39 6.54 4.59
CA LEU A 38 -13.62 7.18 3.29
C LEU A 38 -14.21 6.17 2.27
N MET A 39 -13.59 5.00 2.14
CA MET A 39 -14.06 3.94 1.21
C MET A 39 -15.48 3.48 1.54
N ALA A 40 -15.80 3.34 2.84
CA ALA A 40 -17.11 2.90 3.28
C ALA A 40 -18.20 3.96 3.08
N LYS A 41 -17.85 5.24 3.32
CA LYS A 41 -18.81 6.35 3.30
C LYS A 41 -18.98 7.00 1.92
N TYR A 42 -17.91 7.00 1.13
CA TYR A 42 -17.84 7.67 -0.17
C TYR A 42 -17.17 6.77 -1.21
N PRO A 43 -17.77 5.64 -1.58
CA PRO A 43 -17.14 4.64 -2.46
C PRO A 43 -16.78 5.20 -3.84
N ASP A 44 -17.62 6.06 -4.42
CA ASP A 44 -17.37 6.65 -5.73
C ASP A 44 -16.16 7.59 -5.71
N LEU A 45 -16.00 8.37 -4.64
CA LEU A 45 -14.84 9.24 -4.45
C LEU A 45 -13.55 8.43 -4.30
N ALA A 46 -13.62 7.36 -3.54
CA ALA A 46 -12.49 6.44 -3.36
C ALA A 46 -12.10 5.77 -4.69
N ALA A 47 -13.08 5.27 -5.45
CA ALA A 47 -12.85 4.70 -6.77
C ALA A 47 -12.25 5.69 -7.76
N ALA A 48 -12.73 6.94 -7.78
CA ALA A 48 -12.17 8.00 -8.62
C ALA A 48 -10.71 8.33 -8.25
N HIS A 49 -10.40 8.37 -6.96
CA HIS A 49 -9.03 8.56 -6.47
C HIS A 49 -8.10 7.43 -6.93
N ASP A 50 -8.52 6.19 -6.81
CA ASP A 50 -7.73 5.03 -7.21
C ASP A 50 -7.53 4.98 -8.74
N GLN A 51 -8.56 5.31 -9.53
CA GLN A 51 -8.46 5.43 -10.99
C GLN A 51 -7.47 6.52 -11.41
N MET A 52 -7.48 7.68 -10.73
CA MET A 52 -6.51 8.74 -10.97
C MET A 52 -5.08 8.26 -10.66
N GLY A 53 -4.89 7.51 -9.59
CA GLY A 53 -3.60 6.90 -9.24
C GLY A 53 -3.10 5.94 -10.31
N GLN A 54 -3.97 5.02 -10.78
CA GLN A 54 -3.65 4.07 -11.85
C GLN A 54 -3.33 4.78 -13.17
N ALA A 55 -4.11 5.79 -13.56
CA ALA A 55 -3.85 6.57 -14.75
C ALA A 55 -2.49 7.30 -14.69
N ALA A 56 -2.15 7.85 -13.52
CA ALA A 56 -0.86 8.49 -13.31
C ALA A 56 0.32 7.50 -13.39
N GLU A 57 0.14 6.27 -12.90
CA GLU A 57 1.16 5.22 -13.03
C GLU A 57 1.34 4.75 -14.48
N ALA A 58 0.27 4.67 -15.24
CA ALA A 58 0.27 4.22 -16.63
C ALA A 58 0.70 5.30 -17.65
N CYS A 59 0.86 6.56 -17.25
CA CYS A 59 1.08 7.67 -18.19
C CYS A 59 2.51 7.75 -18.75
N GLY A 60 3.45 6.92 -18.26
CA GLY A 60 4.85 7.01 -18.68
C GLY A 60 5.61 5.69 -18.54
N PRO A 61 6.92 5.68 -18.90
CA PRO A 61 7.75 4.48 -18.99
C PRO A 61 8.40 4.06 -17.66
N LEU A 62 8.14 4.75 -16.54
CA LEU A 62 8.76 4.40 -15.27
C LEU A 62 8.23 3.06 -14.77
N ASP A 63 9.13 2.19 -14.30
CA ASP A 63 8.77 0.94 -13.68
C ASP A 63 8.15 1.13 -12.28
N ALA A 64 7.48 0.10 -11.78
CA ALA A 64 6.79 0.13 -10.51
C ALA A 64 7.70 0.50 -9.32
N LYS A 65 8.96 0.04 -9.33
CA LYS A 65 9.95 0.36 -8.30
C LYS A 65 10.31 1.85 -8.31
N SER A 66 10.63 2.37 -9.49
CA SER A 66 10.93 3.80 -9.67
C SER A 66 9.75 4.68 -9.23
N LEU A 67 8.52 4.31 -9.61
CA LEU A 67 7.31 5.03 -9.20
C LEU A 67 7.12 5.01 -7.67
N ALA A 68 7.37 3.86 -7.02
CA ALA A 68 7.27 3.76 -5.57
C ALA A 68 8.30 4.68 -4.86
N LEU A 69 9.55 4.69 -5.31
CA LEU A 69 10.60 5.55 -4.75
C LEU A 69 10.32 7.04 -5.00
N VAL A 70 9.80 7.40 -6.17
CA VAL A 70 9.36 8.77 -6.48
C VAL A 70 8.24 9.22 -5.54
N LYS A 71 7.22 8.37 -5.31
CA LYS A 71 6.12 8.67 -4.37
C LYS A 71 6.64 8.89 -2.94
N ILE A 72 7.64 8.12 -2.50
CA ILE A 72 8.30 8.34 -1.20
C ILE A 72 8.96 9.72 -1.19
N GLY A 73 9.77 10.06 -2.21
CA GLY A 73 10.44 11.35 -2.32
C GLY A 73 9.46 12.53 -2.30
N MET A 74 8.34 12.43 -3.02
CA MET A 74 7.27 13.45 -3.02
C MET A 74 6.65 13.62 -1.64
N ALA A 75 6.35 12.52 -0.92
CA ALA A 75 5.78 12.55 0.42
C ALA A 75 6.76 13.17 1.44
N VAL A 76 8.07 12.89 1.31
CA VAL A 76 9.15 13.52 2.10
C VAL A 76 9.19 15.02 1.84
N GLY A 77 9.17 15.44 0.57
CA GLY A 77 9.15 16.86 0.18
C GLY A 77 7.95 17.61 0.74
N ALA A 78 6.78 17.00 0.67
CA ALA A 78 5.54 17.56 1.24
C ALA A 78 5.50 17.52 2.78
N GLY A 79 6.36 16.75 3.44
CA GLY A 79 6.39 16.61 4.90
C GLY A 79 5.20 15.85 5.48
N LEU A 80 4.65 14.93 4.73
CA LEU A 80 3.45 14.17 5.09
C LEU A 80 3.84 12.83 5.71
N GLU A 81 3.96 12.78 7.05
CA GLU A 81 4.35 11.58 7.78
C GLU A 81 3.52 10.35 7.40
N SER A 82 2.19 10.49 7.41
CA SER A 82 1.29 9.37 7.09
C SER A 82 1.48 8.84 5.67
N ALA A 83 1.76 9.73 4.70
CA ALA A 83 2.05 9.36 3.32
C ALA A 83 3.41 8.66 3.21
N VAL A 84 4.46 9.20 3.85
CA VAL A 84 5.79 8.56 3.90
C VAL A 84 5.65 7.13 4.44
N ARG A 85 4.99 6.94 5.58
CA ARG A 85 4.79 5.63 6.19
C ARG A 85 4.00 4.67 5.31
N SER A 86 2.93 5.16 4.68
CA SER A 86 2.12 4.35 3.75
C SER A 86 2.92 3.91 2.53
N HIS A 87 3.72 4.82 1.93
CA HIS A 87 4.53 4.48 0.77
C HIS A 87 5.73 3.57 1.13
N VAL A 88 6.35 3.76 2.29
CA VAL A 88 7.42 2.87 2.80
C VAL A 88 6.89 1.44 2.99
N ARG A 89 5.71 1.28 3.61
CA ARG A 89 5.07 -0.03 3.77
C ARG A 89 4.80 -0.70 2.41
N ARG A 90 4.17 0.02 1.47
CA ARG A 90 3.88 -0.51 0.12
C ARG A 90 5.15 -0.89 -0.63
N ALA A 91 6.21 -0.09 -0.53
CA ALA A 91 7.50 -0.39 -1.14
C ALA A 91 8.09 -1.68 -0.56
N GLY A 92 8.00 -1.89 0.76
CA GLY A 92 8.39 -3.14 1.42
C GLY A 92 7.57 -4.35 0.97
N GLU A 93 6.24 -4.20 0.80
CA GLU A 93 5.35 -5.24 0.24
C GLU A 93 5.71 -5.61 -1.21
N MET A 94 6.26 -4.67 -1.98
CA MET A 94 6.79 -4.89 -3.33
C MET A 94 8.20 -5.54 -3.33
N GLY A 95 8.81 -5.79 -2.17
CA GLY A 95 10.15 -6.35 -2.06
C GLY A 95 11.29 -5.36 -2.27
N ILE A 96 11.02 -4.06 -2.24
CA ILE A 96 12.07 -3.02 -2.34
C ILE A 96 12.87 -3.01 -1.03
N ALA A 97 14.20 -3.08 -1.13
CA ALA A 97 15.07 -3.16 0.03
C ALA A 97 15.03 -1.87 0.86
N GLN A 98 15.20 -2.00 2.18
CA GLN A 98 15.21 -0.84 3.09
C GLN A 98 16.33 0.16 2.76
N GLU A 99 17.45 -0.34 2.25
CA GLU A 99 18.61 0.46 1.81
C GLU A 99 18.24 1.36 0.62
N GLU A 100 17.45 0.87 -0.32
CA GLU A 100 16.99 1.62 -1.48
C GLU A 100 15.98 2.70 -1.09
N ILE A 101 15.05 2.36 -0.19
CA ILE A 101 14.09 3.30 0.39
C ILE A 101 14.83 4.39 1.18
N THR A 102 15.83 4.01 1.99
CA THR A 102 16.68 4.93 2.74
C THR A 102 17.43 5.86 1.81
N GLN A 103 17.99 5.33 0.73
CA GLN A 103 18.69 6.13 -0.28
C GLN A 103 17.74 7.14 -0.93
N ALA A 104 16.53 6.75 -1.29
CA ALA A 104 15.52 7.66 -1.85
C ALA A 104 15.17 8.80 -0.88
N ILE A 105 14.99 8.50 0.42
CA ILE A 105 14.76 9.53 1.45
C ILE A 105 15.96 10.47 1.55
N PHE A 106 17.19 9.95 1.53
CA PHE A 106 18.42 10.74 1.70
C PHE A 106 18.75 11.63 0.49
N GLN A 107 18.16 11.38 -0.70
CA GLN A 107 18.21 12.36 -1.79
C GLN A 107 17.63 13.72 -1.40
N GLY A 108 16.75 13.77 -0.40
CA GLY A 108 16.24 15.01 0.18
C GLY A 108 17.26 15.85 0.93
N MET A 109 18.45 15.30 1.27
CA MET A 109 19.45 15.96 2.13
C MET A 109 19.90 17.31 1.55
N THR A 110 20.15 17.36 0.25
CA THR A 110 20.63 18.56 -0.45
C THR A 110 19.51 19.49 -0.93
N THR A 111 18.29 19.00 -1.01
CA THR A 111 17.14 19.76 -1.55
C THR A 111 16.23 20.28 -0.44
N LEU A 112 15.96 19.47 0.58
CA LEU A 112 15.02 19.76 1.67
C LEU A 112 15.72 20.10 2.99
N GLY A 113 17.04 19.83 3.05
CA GLY A 113 17.88 20.02 4.23
C GLY A 113 17.82 18.86 5.23
N PHE A 114 18.83 18.84 6.12
CA PHE A 114 19.06 17.78 7.09
C PHE A 114 17.86 17.53 8.02
N PRO A 115 17.22 18.55 8.67
CA PRO A 115 16.15 18.28 9.63
C PRO A 115 14.95 17.56 9.01
N ARG A 116 14.53 17.97 7.81
CA ARG A 116 13.39 17.36 7.11
C ARG A 116 13.68 15.91 6.72
N THR A 117 14.86 15.67 6.20
CA THR A 117 15.30 14.33 5.78
C THR A 117 15.39 13.39 6.98
N MET A 118 15.92 13.85 8.11
CA MET A 118 16.01 13.03 9.33
C MET A 118 14.64 12.73 9.92
N ALA A 119 13.70 13.67 9.89
CA ALA A 119 12.33 13.41 10.28
C ALA A 119 11.68 12.33 9.41
N ALA A 120 11.82 12.43 8.09
CA ALA A 120 11.28 11.43 7.16
C ALA A 120 11.90 10.04 7.37
N TRP A 121 13.19 9.97 7.61
CA TRP A 121 13.86 8.71 7.93
C TRP A 121 13.38 8.11 9.25
N SER A 122 13.13 8.93 10.28
CA SER A 122 12.55 8.44 11.54
C SER A 122 11.13 7.85 11.34
N TRP A 123 10.31 8.45 10.49
CA TRP A 123 8.98 7.92 10.15
C TRP A 123 9.06 6.59 9.41
N ALA A 124 10.03 6.43 8.49
CA ALA A 124 10.28 5.18 7.82
C ALA A 124 10.68 4.06 8.81
N LYS A 125 11.58 4.36 9.75
CA LYS A 125 11.99 3.41 10.81
C LYS A 125 10.80 2.96 11.66
N VAL A 126 9.95 3.88 12.10
CA VAL A 126 8.73 3.55 12.84
C VAL A 126 7.82 2.62 12.03
N GLN A 127 7.76 2.78 10.70
CA GLN A 127 6.96 1.89 9.85
C GLN A 127 7.58 0.50 9.75
N TRP A 128 8.88 0.38 9.52
CA TRP A 128 9.57 -0.91 9.47
C TRP A 128 9.46 -1.70 10.77
N ASP A 129 9.56 -1.03 11.92
CA ASP A 129 9.37 -1.67 13.23
C ASP A 129 7.95 -2.23 13.37
N ARG A 130 6.93 -1.52 12.92
CA ARG A 130 5.54 -2.02 12.89
C ARG A 130 5.38 -3.22 11.96
N ASP A 131 5.92 -3.12 10.74
CA ASP A 131 5.81 -4.20 9.76
C ASP A 131 6.52 -5.47 10.24
N ARG A 132 7.59 -5.34 11.03
CA ARG A 132 8.29 -6.47 11.66
C ARG A 132 7.41 -7.12 12.73
N VAL A 133 6.84 -6.34 13.65
CA VAL A 133 5.95 -6.85 14.71
C VAL A 133 4.73 -7.54 14.12
N ASP A 134 4.13 -6.96 13.08
CA ASP A 134 2.98 -7.54 12.40
C ASP A 134 3.31 -8.91 11.75
N ARG A 135 4.52 -9.06 11.18
CA ARG A 135 4.97 -10.34 10.61
C ARG A 135 5.20 -11.39 11.69
N GLU A 136 5.91 -11.05 12.76
CA GLU A 136 6.17 -11.95 13.89
C GLU A 136 4.87 -12.44 14.56
N SER A 137 3.86 -11.59 14.64
CA SER A 137 2.54 -11.95 15.19
C SER A 137 1.66 -12.78 14.22
N SER A 138 1.99 -12.81 12.95
CA SER A 138 1.24 -13.52 11.90
C SER A 138 1.81 -14.91 11.60
N GLU A 139 3.04 -15.24 12.05
CA GLU A 139 3.61 -16.56 11.94
C GLU A 139 2.97 -17.47 12.99
N PRO A 140 2.34 -18.62 12.60
CA PRO A 140 1.84 -19.58 13.56
C PRO A 140 3.02 -20.16 14.33
N ASP A 141 2.87 -20.25 15.66
CA ASP A 141 3.85 -20.87 16.56
C ASP A 141 4.24 -22.27 16.08
N ALA A 142 5.34 -22.38 15.36
CA ALA A 142 5.90 -23.63 14.88
C ALA A 142 6.64 -24.42 15.99
N GLY A 143 6.45 -24.08 17.26
CA GLY A 143 7.16 -24.58 18.43
C GLY A 143 6.44 -25.64 19.25
N GLY A 144 5.46 -26.35 18.71
CA GLY A 144 4.83 -27.50 19.39
C GLY A 144 5.56 -28.80 19.14
N PHE A 145 6.74 -29.02 19.71
CA PHE A 145 7.26 -30.39 19.87
C PHE A 145 6.35 -31.15 20.82
N PRO A 146 5.76 -32.32 20.42
CA PRO A 146 5.10 -33.16 21.37
C PRO A 146 6.14 -33.71 22.33
N LYS A 147 6.02 -33.44 23.64
CA LYS A 147 6.72 -34.11 24.67
C LYS A 147 6.40 -35.61 24.54
N GLY A 148 7.34 -36.38 24.08
CA GLY A 148 7.28 -37.84 24.08
C GLY A 148 7.13 -38.33 25.53
N ASP A 149 5.99 -38.94 25.82
CA ASP A 149 5.78 -39.73 27.02
C ASP A 149 6.69 -40.94 26.95
N GLY A 150 7.83 -40.82 27.61
CA GLY A 150 8.71 -41.93 27.87
C GLY A 150 8.09 -42.83 28.94
N ASP A 151 7.25 -43.77 28.52
CA ASP A 151 6.82 -44.89 29.39
C ASP A 151 8.01 -45.83 29.63
N ALA A 152 8.64 -45.68 30.78
CA ALA A 152 9.63 -46.59 31.29
C ALA A 152 8.96 -47.64 32.19
N ARG A 153 8.46 -48.71 31.59
CA ARG A 153 8.16 -49.97 32.30
C ARG A 153 9.17 -51.01 31.85
N GLY A 154 10.04 -51.35 32.74
CA GLY A 154 10.96 -52.48 32.62
C GLY A 154 11.27 -53.04 33.99
N SER A 155 10.30 -53.77 34.54
CA SER A 155 10.50 -54.69 35.65
C SER A 155 11.35 -55.88 35.22
N GLY A 156 12.36 -56.20 35.95
CA GLY A 156 13.18 -57.38 35.76
C GLY A 156 13.93 -57.80 37.06
N GLU A 157 13.34 -58.68 37.78
CA GLU A 157 13.75 -59.25 39.04
C GLU A 157 14.99 -60.15 38.94
N PRO A 158 15.56 -60.57 40.06
CA PRO A 158 16.94 -61.08 40.15
C PRO A 158 17.05 -62.66 40.19
N SER A 159 18.20 -63.19 39.89
CA SER A 159 18.54 -64.51 40.35
C SER A 159 20.04 -64.81 40.32
N ARG A 160 20.56 -65.07 41.52
CA ARG A 160 21.70 -65.89 41.95
C ARG A 160 23.08 -65.34 41.62
#